data_f6a04d72d2d27fbb60f63090272e2d0f
#
_entry.id   f6a04d72d2d27fbb60f63090272e2d0f
#
_cell.length_a   1.000
_cell.length_b   1.000
_cell.length_c   1.000
_cell.angle_alpha   90.00
_cell.angle_beta   90.00
_cell.angle_gamma   90.00
#
_symmetry.space_group_name_H-M   'P 1'
#
loop_
_entity.id
_entity.type
_entity.pdbx_description
1 polymer ?
#
loop_
_entity_poly.entity_id
_entity_poly.type
_entity_poly.pdbx_seq_one_letter_code
_entity_poly.pdbx_strand_id
1 'polypeptide(L)'
;MQTKPKSFTNKVLGIFKFYCMDCDAMPEHTPDIRKTIEDNRGALKKLQLKIPALKEYRQLEDIRAADQLLRKQISDKLNDSKEKLEDLRKAMTGKNDFSNLTLVGNTISQIQQVSGVIQHAQQGSAGISPNIRIDEGVLNKLYEYDFNSVNTSEQVFTICSNSISDYNSGKSSQEITSKITSMLDELDNSWKKRLDLVQNILVTK
;
A
#
# COMPACT_ATOMS: atom_id res chain seq x y z
N MET A 1 13.71 5.40 69.44
CA MET A 1 12.66 4.67 70.15
C MET A 1 11.98 3.85 69.10
N GLN A 2 12.37 2.60 68.93
CA GLN A 2 11.77 1.40 69.50
C GLN A 2 10.30 1.29 69.02
N THR A 3 9.85 0.22 68.37
CA THR A 3 10.08 -1.21 68.59
C THR A 3 9.42 -2.02 67.45
N LYS A 4 10.10 -3.05 66.97
CA LYS A 4 9.45 -4.27 66.43
C LYS A 4 8.83 -5.06 67.57
N PRO A 5 7.79 -5.85 67.32
CA PRO A 5 8.01 -7.30 67.41
C PRO A 5 7.17 -8.17 66.44
N LYS A 6 7.70 -9.23 66.04
CA LYS A 6 7.65 -10.67 66.41
C LYS A 6 6.78 -11.53 65.48
N SER A 7 7.49 -12.46 64.92
CA SER A 7 7.06 -13.70 64.29
C SER A 7 6.02 -14.50 65.09
N PHE A 8 5.13 -15.16 64.34
CA PHE A 8 4.48 -16.37 64.83
C PHE A 8 4.52 -17.46 63.74
N THR A 9 5.37 -18.42 63.99
CA THR A 9 5.33 -19.75 63.42
C THR A 9 4.18 -20.52 64.05
N ASN A 10 3.37 -21.19 63.24
CA ASN A 10 2.87 -22.47 63.66
C ASN A 10 2.52 -23.40 62.48
N LYS A 11 3.18 -24.50 62.53
CA LYS A 11 2.99 -25.80 61.90
C LYS A 11 1.64 -26.39 62.25
N VAL A 12 0.89 -26.87 61.26
CA VAL A 12 0.08 -28.10 61.36
C VAL A 12 -0.07 -28.59 59.89
N LEU A 13 0.64 -29.56 59.60
CA LEU A 13 0.38 -30.93 59.24
C LEU A 13 -0.96 -31.21 58.52
N GLY A 14 -0.84 -31.76 57.33
CA GLY A 14 -1.65 -32.97 57.09
C GLY A 14 -2.46 -32.96 55.79
N ILE A 15 -1.90 -33.59 54.79
CA ILE A 15 -2.63 -34.51 53.89
C ILE A 15 -3.86 -33.95 53.17
N PHE A 16 -3.68 -33.53 51.92
CA PHE A 16 -4.53 -33.94 50.82
C PHE A 16 -3.77 -33.87 49.51
N LYS A 17 -3.13 -34.97 49.20
CA LYS A 17 -2.56 -35.23 47.89
C LYS A 17 -3.71 -35.78 47.08
N PHE A 18 -4.40 -34.93 46.35
CA PHE A 18 -5.31 -35.39 45.31
C PHE A 18 -4.88 -34.82 43.98
N TYR A 19 -4.46 -35.70 43.14
CA TYR A 19 -4.42 -35.70 41.71
C TYR A 19 -5.22 -34.55 41.10
N CYS A 20 -4.52 -33.61 40.48
CA CYS A 20 -5.03 -32.96 39.32
C CYS A 20 -4.02 -33.23 38.19
N MET A 21 -4.36 -34.26 37.44
CA MET A 21 -3.73 -34.64 36.19
C MET A 21 -3.96 -33.50 35.22
N ASP A 22 -2.88 -33.09 34.55
CA ASP A 22 -2.86 -32.49 33.23
C ASP A 22 -3.86 -31.35 32.95
N CYS A 23 -3.50 -30.12 33.35
CA CYS A 23 -3.93 -28.90 32.73
C CYS A 23 -2.75 -28.29 31.95
N ASP A 24 -2.11 -29.10 31.11
CA ASP A 24 -1.26 -28.63 30.07
C ASP A 24 -2.08 -28.45 28.79
N ALA A 25 -1.84 -27.31 28.15
CA ALA A 25 -2.22 -27.00 26.79
C ALA A 25 -3.68 -26.68 26.48
N MET A 26 -4.16 -25.51 26.97
CA MET A 26 -5.02 -24.74 26.08
C MET A 26 -4.09 -23.82 25.24
N PRO A 27 -4.09 -23.95 23.92
CA PRO A 27 -3.45 -22.94 23.09
C PRO A 27 -4.31 -21.67 23.21
N GLU A 28 -3.82 -20.68 23.96
CA GLU A 28 -4.30 -19.29 23.87
C GLU A 28 -3.96 -18.74 22.48
N HIS A 29 -4.63 -19.25 21.47
CA HIS A 29 -4.70 -18.60 20.19
C HIS A 29 -6.06 -17.91 20.06
N THR A 30 -6.36 -17.04 21.02
CA THR A 30 -7.30 -15.95 20.76
C THR A 30 -6.61 -15.04 19.77
N PRO A 31 -7.07 -14.96 18.50
CA PRO A 31 -6.51 -14.00 17.57
C PRO A 31 -6.63 -12.63 18.26
N ASP A 32 -5.50 -11.97 18.45
CA ASP A 32 -5.46 -10.66 19.10
C ASP A 32 -6.23 -9.68 18.23
N ILE A 33 -7.52 -9.52 18.55
CA ILE A 33 -8.46 -8.63 17.87
C ILE A 33 -7.88 -7.21 17.83
N ARG A 34 -7.08 -6.82 18.82
CA ARG A 34 -6.40 -5.52 18.84
C ARG A 34 -5.34 -5.43 17.74
N LYS A 35 -4.56 -6.49 17.53
CA LYS A 35 -3.54 -6.57 16.49
C LYS A 35 -4.16 -6.54 15.09
N THR A 36 -5.26 -7.27 14.90
CA THR A 36 -6.03 -7.24 13.65
C THR A 36 -6.64 -5.85 13.39
N ILE A 37 -7.14 -5.17 14.42
CA ILE A 37 -7.66 -3.79 14.32
C ILE A 37 -6.52 -2.78 14.09
N GLU A 38 -5.35 -2.97 14.69
CA GLU A 38 -4.19 -2.10 14.49
C GLU A 38 -3.56 -2.32 13.11
N ASP A 39 -3.49 -3.55 12.61
CA ASP A 39 -3.01 -3.87 11.26
C ASP A 39 -3.97 -3.32 10.20
N ASN A 40 -5.27 -3.43 10.40
CA ASN A 40 -6.30 -2.89 9.51
C ASN A 40 -6.33 -1.34 9.53
N ARG A 41 -6.13 -0.71 10.68
CA ARG A 41 -5.90 0.73 10.78
C ARG A 41 -4.56 1.16 10.19
N GLY A 42 -3.63 0.21 10.05
CA GLY A 42 -2.27 0.44 9.56
C GLY A 42 -2.23 0.95 8.12
N ALA A 43 -2.96 0.33 7.20
CA ALA A 43 -2.97 0.71 5.78
C ALA A 43 -3.61 2.07 5.57
N LEU A 44 -4.79 2.32 6.15
CA LEU A 44 -5.44 3.63 6.09
C LEU A 44 -4.59 4.73 6.73
N LYS A 45 -3.99 4.48 7.89
CA LYS A 45 -3.12 5.45 8.56
C LYS A 45 -1.87 5.76 7.75
N LYS A 46 -1.26 4.76 7.14
CA LYS A 46 -0.11 4.92 6.22
C LYS A 46 -0.51 5.71 4.98
N LEU A 47 -1.68 5.44 4.41
CA LEU A 47 -2.23 6.18 3.28
C LEU A 47 -2.51 7.65 3.66
N GLN A 48 -3.11 7.91 4.81
CA GLN A 48 -3.35 9.27 5.33
C GLN A 48 -2.07 10.06 5.62
N LEU A 49 -0.97 9.39 5.97
CA LEU A 49 0.33 10.04 6.12
C LEU A 49 0.93 10.44 4.77
N LYS A 50 0.70 9.64 3.73
CA LYS A 50 1.15 9.95 2.36
C LYS A 50 0.27 10.99 1.67
N ILE A 51 -1.02 10.98 1.97
CA ILE A 51 -2.00 11.90 1.41
C ILE A 51 -2.72 12.63 2.56
N PRO A 52 -2.18 13.76 3.05
CA PRO A 52 -2.75 14.47 4.21
C PRO A 52 -4.22 14.87 4.05
N ALA A 53 -4.65 15.16 2.81
CA ALA A 53 -6.04 15.50 2.51
C ALA A 53 -7.03 14.34 2.76
N LEU A 54 -6.55 13.09 2.87
CA LEU A 54 -7.39 11.95 3.23
C LEU A 54 -7.74 11.86 4.72
N LYS A 55 -7.22 12.75 5.58
CA LYS A 55 -7.53 12.73 7.02
C LYS A 55 -8.98 13.08 7.33
N GLU A 56 -9.63 13.84 6.49
CA GLU A 56 -10.99 14.33 6.69
C GLU A 56 -12.08 13.37 6.19
N TYR A 57 -11.67 12.29 5.49
CA TYR A 57 -12.58 11.37 4.81
C TYR A 57 -13.12 10.27 5.74
N ARG A 58 -14.22 10.57 6.44
CA ARG A 58 -14.98 9.60 7.24
C ARG A 58 -16.43 9.39 6.79
N GLN A 59 -16.91 10.12 5.79
CA GLN A 59 -18.28 10.04 5.30
C GLN A 59 -18.33 9.58 3.84
N LEU A 60 -19.43 8.98 3.41
CA LEU A 60 -19.59 8.35 2.09
C LEU A 60 -19.41 9.28 0.88
N GLU A 61 -19.73 10.57 1.04
CA GLU A 61 -19.46 11.59 0.01
C GLU A 61 -17.95 11.79 -0.21
N ASP A 62 -17.17 11.52 0.81
CA ASP A 62 -15.72 11.70 0.83
C ASP A 62 -14.99 10.60 0.05
N ILE A 63 -15.58 9.40 -0.14
CA ILE A 63 -14.94 8.30 -0.89
C ILE A 63 -14.70 8.68 -2.35
N ARG A 64 -15.63 9.42 -2.97
CA ARG A 64 -15.47 9.88 -4.36
C ARG A 64 -14.35 10.90 -4.51
N ALA A 65 -14.30 11.86 -3.59
CA ALA A 65 -13.26 12.88 -3.59
C ALA A 65 -11.90 12.25 -3.23
N ALA A 66 -11.88 11.28 -2.31
CA ALA A 66 -10.69 10.49 -1.99
C ALA A 66 -10.18 9.70 -3.21
N ASP A 67 -11.06 9.04 -3.95
CA ASP A 67 -10.72 8.31 -5.16
C ASP A 67 -10.17 9.24 -6.26
N GLN A 68 -10.76 10.41 -6.46
CA GLN A 68 -10.24 11.41 -7.40
C GLN A 68 -8.86 11.92 -7.00
N LEU A 69 -8.66 12.21 -5.72
CA LEU A 69 -7.39 12.68 -5.18
C LEU A 69 -6.29 11.62 -5.34
N LEU A 70 -6.62 10.35 -5.02
CA LEU A 70 -5.73 9.22 -5.19
C LEU A 70 -5.28 9.07 -6.65
N ARG A 71 -6.24 9.03 -7.58
CA ARG A 71 -5.97 8.93 -9.02
C ARG A 71 -5.09 10.07 -9.50
N LYS A 72 -5.45 11.29 -9.12
CA LYS A 72 -4.66 12.47 -9.46
C LYS A 72 -3.23 12.35 -8.96
N GLN A 73 -3.03 11.98 -7.71
CA GLN A 73 -1.69 11.86 -7.13
C GLN A 73 -0.83 10.80 -7.83
N ILE A 74 -1.40 9.61 -8.12
CA ILE A 74 -0.70 8.56 -8.85
C ILE A 74 -0.36 9.03 -10.27
N SER A 75 -1.33 9.64 -10.98
CA SER A 75 -1.12 10.13 -12.33
C SER A 75 -0.10 11.26 -12.40
N ASP A 76 -0.15 12.22 -11.48
CA ASP A 76 0.84 13.30 -11.39
C ASP A 76 2.25 12.70 -11.18
N LYS A 77 2.39 11.72 -10.27
CA LYS A 77 3.67 11.05 -10.01
C LYS A 77 4.20 10.28 -11.21
N LEU A 78 3.33 9.62 -11.96
CA LEU A 78 3.69 8.93 -13.21
C LEU A 78 4.09 9.94 -14.31
N ASN A 79 3.42 11.09 -14.40
CA ASN A 79 3.79 12.15 -15.34
C ASN A 79 5.17 12.75 -15.01
N ASP A 80 5.45 12.98 -13.71
CA ASP A 80 6.80 13.40 -13.26
C ASP A 80 7.85 12.34 -13.66
N SER A 81 7.50 11.04 -13.52
CA SER A 81 8.38 9.92 -13.90
C SER A 81 8.68 9.92 -15.41
N LYS A 82 7.66 10.19 -16.21
CA LYS A 82 7.80 10.34 -17.67
C LYS A 82 8.80 11.45 -18.02
N GLU A 83 8.67 12.62 -17.39
CA GLU A 83 9.59 13.74 -17.63
C GLU A 83 11.05 13.35 -17.32
N LYS A 84 11.30 12.61 -16.25
CA LYS A 84 12.64 12.10 -15.92
C LYS A 84 13.22 11.18 -16.99
N LEU A 85 12.39 10.31 -17.57
CA LEU A 85 12.81 9.43 -18.68
C LEU A 85 13.02 10.20 -19.98
N GLU A 86 12.25 11.26 -20.25
CA GLU A 86 12.52 12.15 -21.38
C GLU A 86 13.88 12.84 -21.22
N ASP A 87 14.26 13.23 -20.01
CA ASP A 87 15.57 13.80 -19.74
C ASP A 87 16.69 12.75 -19.92
N LEU A 88 16.46 11.48 -19.49
CA LEU A 88 17.39 10.39 -19.80
C LEU A 88 17.55 10.23 -21.32
N ARG A 89 16.45 10.24 -22.07
CA ARG A 89 16.46 10.12 -23.53
C ARG A 89 17.28 11.24 -24.19
N LYS A 90 17.14 12.48 -23.72
CA LYS A 90 17.97 13.62 -24.17
C LYS A 90 19.45 13.39 -23.86
N ALA A 91 19.77 12.91 -22.65
CA ALA A 91 21.16 12.62 -22.25
C ALA A 91 21.80 11.53 -23.12
N MET A 92 21.06 10.46 -23.45
CA MET A 92 21.53 9.40 -24.36
C MET A 92 21.77 9.93 -25.76
N THR A 93 20.85 10.75 -26.30
CA THR A 93 21.02 11.39 -27.61
C THR A 93 22.24 12.30 -27.63
N GLY A 94 22.49 13.06 -26.58
CA GLY A 94 23.67 13.92 -26.46
C GLY A 94 25.00 13.13 -26.43
N LYS A 95 24.98 11.87 -26.07
CA LYS A 95 26.15 10.95 -26.11
C LYS A 95 26.22 10.11 -27.38
N ASN A 96 25.32 10.33 -28.36
CA ASN A 96 25.15 9.53 -29.57
C ASN A 96 24.87 8.02 -29.29
N ASP A 97 24.28 7.71 -28.12
CA ASP A 97 23.82 6.37 -27.78
C ASP A 97 22.39 6.16 -28.26
N PHE A 98 22.24 5.67 -29.47
CA PHE A 98 20.93 5.42 -30.11
C PHE A 98 20.42 4.01 -29.92
N SER A 99 21.25 3.10 -29.37
CA SER A 99 20.96 1.65 -29.35
C SER A 99 19.75 1.30 -28.50
N ASN A 100 19.51 2.03 -27.41
CA ASN A 100 18.43 1.74 -26.48
C ASN A 100 17.35 2.84 -26.40
N LEU A 101 17.37 3.83 -27.30
CA LEU A 101 16.37 4.91 -27.31
C LEU A 101 14.94 4.40 -27.48
N THR A 102 14.76 3.33 -28.26
CA THR A 102 13.46 2.70 -28.47
C THR A 102 12.92 2.09 -27.18
N LEU A 103 13.78 1.45 -26.36
CA LEU A 103 13.37 0.89 -25.06
C LEU A 103 12.88 1.98 -24.11
N VAL A 104 13.62 3.08 -24.01
CA VAL A 104 13.20 4.23 -23.20
C VAL A 104 11.89 4.82 -23.71
N GLY A 105 11.75 4.96 -25.05
CA GLY A 105 10.53 5.44 -25.67
C GLY A 105 9.32 4.55 -25.38
N ASN A 106 9.49 3.22 -25.44
CA ASN A 106 8.44 2.26 -25.11
C ASN A 106 8.03 2.37 -23.62
N THR A 107 9.00 2.50 -22.72
CA THR A 107 8.73 2.68 -21.28
C THR A 107 7.97 3.98 -21.01
N ILE A 108 8.33 5.08 -21.69
CA ILE A 108 7.60 6.35 -21.62
C ILE A 108 6.13 6.16 -22.06
N SER A 109 5.92 5.46 -23.17
CA SER A 109 4.58 5.15 -23.68
C SER A 109 3.78 4.30 -22.70
N GLN A 110 4.41 3.32 -22.07
CA GLN A 110 3.78 2.49 -21.04
C GLN A 110 3.38 3.31 -19.80
N ILE A 111 4.24 4.23 -19.33
CA ILE A 111 3.88 5.15 -18.24
C ILE A 111 2.63 5.97 -18.61
N GLN A 112 2.58 6.51 -19.83
CA GLN A 112 1.43 7.28 -20.31
C GLN A 112 0.16 6.44 -20.35
N GLN A 113 0.27 5.19 -20.82
CA GLN A 113 -0.86 4.25 -20.88
C GLN A 113 -1.39 3.96 -19.47
N VAL A 114 -0.54 3.58 -18.53
CA VAL A 114 -0.94 3.26 -17.15
C VAL A 114 -1.52 4.49 -16.46
N SER A 115 -0.89 5.66 -16.61
CA SER A 115 -1.40 6.94 -16.09
C SER A 115 -2.81 7.24 -16.63
N GLY A 116 -3.01 7.07 -17.94
CA GLY A 116 -4.30 7.27 -18.59
C GLY A 116 -5.37 6.29 -18.10
N VAL A 117 -5.03 5.01 -17.95
CA VAL A 117 -5.94 4.01 -17.38
C VAL A 117 -6.39 4.38 -15.98
N ILE A 118 -5.46 4.80 -15.12
CA ILE A 118 -5.75 5.19 -13.73
C ILE A 118 -6.60 6.47 -13.71
N GLN A 119 -6.24 7.48 -14.49
CA GLN A 119 -6.92 8.77 -14.50
C GLN A 119 -8.35 8.67 -15.03
N HIS A 120 -8.58 7.88 -16.09
CA HIS A 120 -9.84 7.77 -16.80
C HIS A 120 -10.64 6.50 -16.45
N ALA A 121 -10.13 5.65 -15.55
CA ALA A 121 -10.90 4.51 -15.08
C ALA A 121 -12.26 4.99 -14.55
N GLN A 122 -13.33 4.31 -14.97
CA GLN A 122 -14.68 4.65 -14.53
C GLN A 122 -14.70 4.77 -13.00
N GLN A 123 -15.28 5.85 -12.50
CA GLN A 123 -15.48 6.03 -11.07
C GLN A 123 -16.39 4.90 -10.58
N GLY A 124 -15.78 3.82 -10.07
CA GLY A 124 -16.53 2.70 -9.50
C GLY A 124 -17.44 3.12 -8.35
N SER A 125 -17.20 4.32 -7.80
CA SER A 125 -18.04 4.96 -6.80
C SER A 125 -19.27 5.68 -7.38
N ALA A 126 -19.40 5.84 -8.71
CA ALA A 126 -20.55 6.52 -9.31
C ALA A 126 -21.92 5.83 -9.01
N GLY A 127 -21.89 4.53 -8.66
CA GLY A 127 -23.05 3.74 -8.28
C GLY A 127 -23.14 3.41 -6.79
N ILE A 128 -22.19 3.82 -5.94
CA ILE A 128 -22.28 3.59 -4.50
C ILE A 128 -23.33 4.57 -3.94
N SER A 129 -24.53 4.04 -3.73
CA SER A 129 -25.60 4.77 -3.05
C SER A 129 -25.23 4.95 -1.56
N PRO A 130 -25.64 6.07 -0.93
CA PRO A 130 -25.40 6.29 0.51
C PRO A 130 -25.90 5.16 1.44
N ASN A 131 -26.78 4.29 0.92
CA ASN A 131 -27.37 3.18 1.66
C ASN A 131 -26.61 1.86 1.58
N ILE A 132 -25.49 1.80 0.84
CA ILE A 132 -24.68 0.57 0.76
C ILE A 132 -23.74 0.53 1.96
N ARG A 133 -23.95 -0.43 2.85
CA ARG A 133 -22.97 -0.76 3.91
C ARG A 133 -21.87 -1.59 3.27
N ILE A 134 -20.68 -1.02 3.16
CA ILE A 134 -19.49 -1.73 2.72
C ILE A 134 -18.96 -2.50 3.94
N ASP A 135 -18.69 -3.78 3.75
CA ASP A 135 -18.04 -4.60 4.76
C ASP A 135 -16.65 -4.03 5.09
N GLU A 136 -16.32 -4.00 6.39
CA GLU A 136 -15.05 -3.43 6.86
C GLU A 136 -13.84 -4.18 6.28
N GLY A 137 -13.95 -5.49 6.09
CA GLY A 137 -12.89 -6.30 5.47
C GLY A 137 -12.64 -5.93 4.01
N VAL A 138 -13.70 -5.60 3.27
CA VAL A 138 -13.60 -5.16 1.87
C VAL A 138 -13.00 -3.76 1.79
N LEU A 139 -13.39 -2.86 2.70
CA LEU A 139 -12.85 -1.51 2.77
C LEU A 139 -11.34 -1.52 3.10
N ASN A 140 -10.91 -2.39 4.00
CA ASN A 140 -9.50 -2.55 4.35
C ASN A 140 -8.67 -3.03 3.16
N LYS A 141 -9.17 -4.02 2.39
CA LYS A 141 -8.51 -4.46 1.14
C LYS A 141 -8.40 -3.33 0.12
N LEU A 142 -9.43 -2.48 0.01
CA LEU A 142 -9.39 -1.32 -0.87
C LEU A 142 -8.25 -0.36 -0.47
N TYR A 143 -8.13 -0.05 0.83
CA TYR A 143 -7.05 0.79 1.34
C TYR A 143 -5.66 0.18 1.14
N GLU A 144 -5.53 -1.15 1.20
CA GLU A 144 -4.27 -1.84 0.87
C GLU A 144 -3.89 -1.66 -0.60
N TYR A 145 -4.84 -1.83 -1.53
CA TYR A 145 -4.60 -1.58 -2.95
C TYR A 145 -4.24 -0.12 -3.22
N ASP A 146 -4.93 0.81 -2.59
CA ASP A 146 -4.69 2.24 -2.72
C ASP A 146 -3.27 2.60 -2.22
N PHE A 147 -2.90 2.10 -1.05
CA PHE A 147 -1.57 2.31 -0.47
C PHE A 147 -0.47 1.71 -1.35
N ASN A 148 -0.66 0.48 -1.84
CA ASN A 148 0.30 -0.17 -2.71
C ASN A 148 0.48 0.60 -4.02
N SER A 149 -0.62 1.07 -4.63
CA SER A 149 -0.58 1.84 -5.87
C SER A 149 0.19 3.16 -5.72
N VAL A 150 -0.04 3.90 -4.62
CA VAL A 150 0.72 5.12 -4.32
C VAL A 150 2.20 4.79 -4.09
N ASN A 151 2.49 3.75 -3.32
CA ASN A 151 3.86 3.35 -3.01
C ASN A 151 4.63 2.92 -4.27
N THR A 152 4.01 2.12 -5.14
CA THR A 152 4.61 1.69 -6.42
C THR A 152 4.87 2.88 -7.34
N SER A 153 3.94 3.84 -7.43
CA SER A 153 4.15 5.06 -8.24
C SER A 153 5.32 5.91 -7.72
N GLU A 154 5.51 6.01 -6.41
CA GLU A 154 6.66 6.71 -5.81
C GLU A 154 7.98 5.98 -6.09
N GLN A 155 7.98 4.64 -6.04
CA GLN A 155 9.15 3.85 -6.37
C GLN A 155 9.54 3.98 -7.84
N VAL A 156 8.57 3.96 -8.76
CA VAL A 156 8.79 4.24 -10.19
C VAL A 156 9.43 5.61 -10.36
N PHE A 157 8.87 6.63 -9.72
CA PHE A 157 9.44 7.99 -9.77
C PHE A 157 10.88 8.04 -9.23
N THR A 158 11.18 7.34 -8.16
CA THR A 158 12.53 7.29 -7.58
C THR A 158 13.53 6.68 -8.55
N ILE A 159 13.16 5.57 -9.23
CA ILE A 159 14.02 4.94 -10.23
C ILE A 159 14.21 5.85 -11.44
N CYS A 160 13.14 6.47 -11.93
CA CYS A 160 13.22 7.42 -13.06
C CYS A 160 14.08 8.63 -12.71
N SER A 161 13.96 9.16 -11.49
CA SER A 161 14.78 10.29 -11.03
C SER A 161 16.27 9.97 -10.96
N ASN A 162 16.60 8.73 -10.61
CA ASN A 162 18.00 8.27 -10.55
C ASN A 162 18.53 7.78 -11.90
N SER A 163 17.68 7.63 -12.92
CA SER A 163 18.02 6.99 -14.19
C SER A 163 19.21 7.62 -14.92
N ILE A 164 19.34 8.96 -14.90
CA ILE A 164 20.46 9.67 -15.51
C ILE A 164 21.76 9.38 -14.75
N SER A 165 21.73 9.39 -13.42
CA SER A 165 22.90 9.08 -12.60
C SER A 165 23.33 7.63 -12.80
N ASP A 166 22.38 6.71 -12.82
CA ASP A 166 22.60 5.29 -13.07
C ASP A 166 23.20 5.03 -14.45
N TYR A 167 22.66 5.68 -15.49
CA TYR A 167 23.19 5.61 -16.83
C TYR A 167 24.62 6.18 -16.92
N ASN A 168 24.90 7.30 -16.26
CA ASN A 168 26.22 7.89 -16.22
C ASN A 168 27.25 7.05 -15.44
N SER A 169 26.79 6.25 -14.48
CA SER A 169 27.62 5.29 -13.72
C SER A 169 27.87 3.98 -14.46
N GLY A 170 27.32 3.81 -15.67
CA GLY A 170 27.53 2.64 -16.52
C GLY A 170 26.47 1.54 -16.41
N LYS A 171 25.35 1.78 -15.71
CA LYS A 171 24.23 0.85 -15.75
C LYS A 171 23.58 0.84 -17.13
N SER A 172 23.19 -0.34 -17.59
CA SER A 172 22.49 -0.50 -18.86
C SER A 172 21.13 0.16 -18.83
N SER A 173 20.80 0.93 -19.89
CA SER A 173 19.43 1.47 -20.07
C SER A 173 18.38 0.37 -20.10
N GLN A 174 18.72 -0.83 -20.56
CA GLN A 174 17.85 -1.99 -20.55
C GLN A 174 17.51 -2.45 -19.13
N GLU A 175 18.48 -2.46 -18.22
CA GLU A 175 18.26 -2.82 -16.81
C GLU A 175 17.33 -1.81 -16.14
N ILE A 176 17.57 -0.50 -16.36
CA ILE A 176 16.75 0.59 -15.82
C ILE A 176 15.31 0.47 -16.33
N THR A 177 15.11 0.34 -17.63
CA THR A 177 13.78 0.25 -18.26
C THR A 177 13.05 -1.02 -17.89
N SER A 178 13.71 -2.18 -17.84
CA SER A 178 13.08 -3.44 -17.43
C SER A 178 12.52 -3.39 -16.02
N LYS A 179 13.25 -2.75 -15.09
CA LYS A 179 12.78 -2.59 -13.72
C LYS A 179 11.55 -1.70 -13.64
N ILE A 180 11.55 -0.58 -14.39
CA ILE A 180 10.40 0.33 -14.45
C ILE A 180 9.19 -0.39 -15.05
N THR A 181 9.36 -1.08 -16.18
CA THR A 181 8.31 -1.84 -16.87
C THR A 181 7.67 -2.87 -15.94
N SER A 182 8.47 -3.67 -15.22
CA SER A 182 7.96 -4.64 -14.25
C SER A 182 7.10 -4.00 -13.16
N MET A 183 7.49 -2.84 -12.66
CA MET A 183 6.72 -2.12 -11.64
C MET A 183 5.45 -1.49 -12.19
N LEU A 184 5.47 -1.04 -13.45
CA LEU A 184 4.27 -0.54 -14.13
C LEU A 184 3.25 -1.65 -14.38
N ASP A 185 3.71 -2.85 -14.74
CA ASP A 185 2.85 -4.03 -14.90
C ASP A 185 2.23 -4.45 -13.55
N GLU A 186 3.00 -4.39 -12.47
CA GLU A 186 2.49 -4.63 -11.11
C GLU A 186 1.44 -3.60 -10.72
N LEU A 187 1.68 -2.32 -10.99
CA LEU A 187 0.75 -1.22 -10.72
C LEU A 187 -0.55 -1.40 -11.49
N ASP A 188 -0.49 -1.68 -12.80
CA ASP A 188 -1.66 -1.91 -13.66
C ASP A 188 -2.48 -3.11 -13.18
N ASN A 189 -1.82 -4.22 -12.81
CA ASN A 189 -2.48 -5.41 -12.28
C ASN A 189 -3.14 -5.14 -10.91
N SER A 190 -2.47 -4.40 -10.03
CA SER A 190 -3.02 -3.99 -8.74
C SER A 190 -4.23 -3.09 -8.92
N TRP A 191 -4.17 -2.16 -9.87
CA TRP A 191 -5.26 -1.27 -10.20
C TRP A 191 -6.49 -2.01 -10.76
N LYS A 192 -6.30 -2.98 -11.63
CA LYS A 192 -7.38 -3.84 -12.14
C LYS A 192 -8.08 -4.60 -11.02
N LYS A 193 -7.32 -5.22 -10.11
CA LYS A 193 -7.88 -5.91 -8.93
C LYS A 193 -8.67 -4.97 -8.01
N ARG A 194 -8.18 -3.73 -7.86
CA ARG A 194 -8.90 -2.68 -7.14
C ARG A 194 -10.25 -2.36 -7.79
N LEU A 195 -10.28 -2.21 -9.11
CA LEU A 195 -11.51 -1.94 -9.85
C LEU A 195 -12.51 -3.09 -9.73
N ASP A 196 -12.04 -4.33 -9.86
CA ASP A 196 -12.87 -5.53 -9.68
C ASP A 196 -13.48 -5.57 -8.27
N LEU A 197 -12.71 -5.24 -7.24
CA LEU A 197 -13.20 -5.17 -5.87
C LEU A 197 -14.31 -4.13 -5.72
N VAL A 198 -14.15 -2.93 -6.29
CA VAL A 198 -15.16 -1.87 -6.25
C VAL A 198 -16.41 -2.27 -7.03
N GLN A 199 -16.28 -2.91 -8.20
CA GLN A 199 -17.42 -3.39 -8.99
C GLN A 199 -18.19 -4.48 -8.25
N ASN A 200 -17.51 -5.40 -7.58
CA ASN A 200 -18.15 -6.45 -6.78
C ASN A 200 -18.96 -5.88 -5.61
N ILE A 201 -18.50 -4.78 -4.98
CA ILE A 201 -19.29 -4.07 -3.96
C ILE A 201 -20.62 -3.55 -4.53
N LEU A 202 -20.63 -3.15 -5.81
CA LEU A 202 -21.83 -2.59 -6.47
C LEU A 202 -22.82 -3.66 -6.91
N VAL A 203 -22.35 -4.87 -7.22
CA VAL A 203 -23.16 -5.98 -7.76
C VAL A 203 -23.80 -6.82 -6.66
N THR A 204 -23.24 -6.84 -5.45
CA THR A 204 -23.76 -7.62 -4.32
C THR A 204 -24.99 -6.94 -3.68
N LYS A 205 -26.03 -6.67 -4.49
CA LYS A 205 -27.34 -6.17 -4.08
C LYS A 205 -28.35 -7.30 -4.05
#